data_277c80404a30881ee9f2eb0a0f825508
#
_entry.id   277c80404a30881ee9f2eb0a0f825508
#
_cell.length_a   1.000
_cell.length_b   1.000
_cell.length_c   1.000
_cell.angle_alpha   90.00
_cell.angle_beta   90.00
_cell.angle_gamma   90.00
#
_symmetry.space_group_name_H-M   'P 1'
#
loop_
_entity.id
_entity.type
_entity.pdbx_description
1 polymer ?
#
loop_
_entity_poly.entity_id
_entity_poly.type
_entity_poly.pdbx_seq_one_letter_code
_entity_poly.pdbx_strand_id
1 'polypeptide(L)'
;MSEPIRLSKRVIELTGCSRAQAERYVEGGCVSVDGEVIDRPEHPVSSERVEVDLDAAAAPLEPMTLLLHKPADVDVVPALVAAERHWAEDSSGIRLLRRHLRKLLPLLPLEREASGLQPFTQDGRLLHRVREEGARIEQEFIVEVEGSVAAYGLHRLSHGLSFEGRVLAPCKVSWQNETRLRFAIKDVRPGQLRWMCAQVGLRVLSTKRIRLGRVPLAKLPEACWRYLPSGERF
;
A
#
# COMPACT_ATOMS: atom_id res chain seq x y z
N MET A 1 5.04 36.25 29.48
CA MET A 1 5.01 35.06 28.63
C MET A 1 3.59 34.97 28.07
N SER A 2 3.43 34.99 26.74
CA SER A 2 2.10 34.87 26.13
C SER A 2 1.54 33.45 26.37
N GLU A 3 0.25 33.35 26.62
CA GLU A 3 -0.44 32.06 26.77
C GLU A 3 -0.34 31.26 25.47
N PRO A 4 -0.01 29.95 25.52
CA PRO A 4 0.12 29.14 24.30
C PRO A 4 -1.24 29.02 23.58
N ILE A 5 -1.22 29.24 22.26
CA ILE A 5 -2.39 29.08 21.40
C ILE A 5 -2.16 27.95 20.43
N ARG A 6 -3.23 27.42 19.82
CA ARG A 6 -3.13 26.37 18.78
C ARG A 6 -2.47 26.93 17.53
N LEU A 7 -1.62 26.13 16.88
CA LEU A 7 -0.95 26.48 15.62
C LEU A 7 -1.96 26.94 14.55
N SER A 8 -3.09 26.24 14.40
CA SER A 8 -4.14 26.66 13.46
C SER A 8 -4.68 28.07 13.76
N LYS A 9 -4.77 28.49 15.03
CA LYS A 9 -5.15 29.85 15.40
C LYS A 9 -4.08 30.86 15.01
N ARG A 10 -2.81 30.55 15.25
CA ARG A 10 -1.69 31.41 14.83
C ARG A 10 -1.66 31.57 13.30
N VAL A 11 -1.92 30.51 12.54
CA VAL A 11 -2.01 30.58 11.08
C VAL A 11 -3.14 31.51 10.62
N ILE A 12 -4.33 31.47 11.27
CA ILE A 12 -5.42 32.40 10.98
C ILE A 12 -5.00 33.86 11.22
N GLU A 13 -4.33 34.13 12.35
CA GLU A 13 -3.85 35.47 12.70
C GLU A 13 -2.83 35.99 11.67
N LEU A 14 -1.96 35.13 11.14
CA LEU A 14 -0.94 35.49 10.17
C LEU A 14 -1.45 35.70 8.75
N THR A 15 -2.43 34.89 8.34
CA THR A 15 -2.85 34.83 6.92
C THR A 15 -4.25 35.39 6.66
N GLY A 16 -5.07 35.58 7.69
CA GLY A 16 -6.48 35.97 7.55
C GLY A 16 -7.38 34.88 6.98
N CYS A 17 -6.89 33.65 6.84
CA CYS A 17 -7.65 32.53 6.26
C CYS A 17 -8.74 32.00 7.21
N SER A 18 -9.69 31.21 6.68
CA SER A 18 -10.67 30.51 7.50
C SER A 18 -10.02 29.40 8.35
N ARG A 19 -10.70 28.98 9.41
CA ARG A 19 -10.25 27.86 10.26
C ARG A 19 -9.99 26.58 9.46
N ALA A 20 -10.89 26.22 8.55
CA ALA A 20 -10.76 25.04 7.72
C ALA A 20 -9.53 25.12 6.79
N GLN A 21 -9.22 26.32 6.26
CA GLN A 21 -8.01 26.54 5.49
C GLN A 21 -6.75 26.43 6.34
N ALA A 22 -6.73 27.03 7.55
CA ALA A 22 -5.60 26.93 8.46
C ALA A 22 -5.29 25.46 8.85
N GLU A 23 -6.32 24.69 9.21
CA GLU A 23 -6.18 23.27 9.52
C GLU A 23 -5.63 22.50 8.29
N ARG A 24 -6.14 22.80 7.07
CA ARG A 24 -5.63 22.21 5.82
C ARG A 24 -4.17 22.56 5.54
N TYR A 25 -3.74 23.80 5.78
CA TYR A 25 -2.35 24.23 5.59
C TYR A 25 -1.42 23.49 6.54
N VAL A 26 -1.79 23.37 7.82
CA VAL A 26 -0.99 22.63 8.80
C VAL A 26 -0.95 21.14 8.44
N GLU A 27 -2.09 20.49 8.23
CA GLU A 27 -2.15 19.05 7.86
C GLU A 27 -1.45 18.76 6.51
N GLY A 28 -1.39 19.76 5.62
CA GLY A 28 -0.68 19.71 4.34
C GLY A 28 0.83 19.82 4.45
N GLY A 29 1.36 20.15 5.64
CA GLY A 29 2.80 20.36 5.84
C GLY A 29 3.31 21.69 5.29
N CYS A 30 2.42 22.67 5.09
CA CYS A 30 2.76 24.01 4.60
C CYS A 30 3.14 24.99 5.70
N VAL A 31 3.19 24.53 6.97
CA VAL A 31 3.46 25.38 8.14
C VAL A 31 4.67 24.85 8.88
N SER A 32 5.62 25.74 9.18
CA SER A 32 6.77 25.44 10.05
C SER A 32 6.75 26.28 11.31
N VAL A 33 7.30 25.73 12.37
CA VAL A 33 7.52 26.35 13.67
C VAL A 33 9.02 26.25 13.96
N ASP A 34 9.69 27.38 14.08
CA ASP A 34 11.16 27.47 14.22
C ASP A 34 11.93 26.65 13.16
N GLY A 35 11.38 26.61 11.92
CA GLY A 35 11.96 25.89 10.78
C GLY A 35 11.60 24.41 10.69
N GLU A 36 10.92 23.83 11.69
CA GLU A 36 10.41 22.46 11.65
C GLU A 36 8.97 22.44 11.15
N VAL A 37 8.68 21.58 10.14
CA VAL A 37 7.31 21.43 9.63
C VAL A 37 6.45 20.67 10.62
N ILE A 38 5.34 21.31 11.03
CA ILE A 38 4.36 20.76 11.97
C ILE A 38 3.07 20.46 11.21
N ASP A 39 2.57 19.24 11.33
CA ASP A 39 1.35 18.76 10.69
C ASP A 39 0.17 18.52 11.64
N ARG A 40 0.25 19.11 12.85
CA ARG A 40 -0.76 19.05 13.91
C ARG A 40 -1.39 20.42 14.15
N PRO A 41 -2.65 20.64 13.72
CA PRO A 41 -3.34 21.92 13.92
C PRO A 41 -3.47 22.36 15.40
N GLU A 42 -3.50 21.38 16.30
CA GLU A 42 -3.60 21.57 17.74
C GLU A 42 -2.26 21.86 18.43
N HIS A 43 -1.13 21.81 17.71
CA HIS A 43 0.20 22.05 18.28
C HIS A 43 0.25 23.40 18.99
N PRO A 44 0.68 23.46 20.29
CA PRO A 44 0.76 24.70 21.03
C PRO A 44 1.94 25.56 20.54
N VAL A 45 1.69 26.84 20.33
CA VAL A 45 2.71 27.85 19.99
C VAL A 45 2.52 29.09 20.84
N SER A 46 3.60 29.76 21.27
CA SER A 46 3.62 30.98 22.07
C SER A 46 4.42 32.10 21.38
N SER A 47 5.74 32.05 21.47
CA SER A 47 6.68 33.03 20.90
C SER A 47 7.50 32.47 19.73
N GLU A 48 7.29 31.24 19.36
CA GLU A 48 7.99 30.56 18.28
C GLU A 48 7.70 31.25 16.94
N ARG A 49 8.66 31.21 16.03
CA ARG A 49 8.51 31.73 14.66
C ARG A 49 7.68 30.79 13.84
N VAL A 50 6.47 31.20 13.49
CA VAL A 50 5.57 30.44 12.60
C VAL A 50 5.63 31.02 11.20
N GLU A 51 5.93 30.16 10.21
CA GLU A 51 5.96 30.49 8.79
C GLU A 51 4.97 29.65 8.01
N VAL A 52 4.31 30.26 7.03
CA VAL A 52 3.33 29.58 6.17
C VAL A 52 3.77 29.70 4.73
N ASP A 53 4.00 28.56 4.06
CA ASP A 53 4.21 28.49 2.62
C ASP A 53 2.86 28.59 1.90
N LEU A 54 2.50 29.79 1.47
CA LEU A 54 1.21 30.05 0.82
C LEU A 54 1.17 29.48 -0.62
N ASP A 55 2.28 29.33 -1.29
CA ASP A 55 2.34 28.72 -2.63
C ASP A 55 2.04 27.22 -2.54
N ALA A 56 2.68 26.52 -1.60
CA ALA A 56 2.36 25.12 -1.31
C ALA A 56 0.93 24.96 -0.79
N ALA A 57 0.45 25.90 0.03
CA ALA A 57 -0.89 25.88 0.62
C ALA A 57 -2.01 26.08 -0.43
N ALA A 58 -1.73 26.73 -1.55
CA ALA A 58 -2.67 26.90 -2.66
C ALA A 58 -2.92 25.61 -3.44
N ALA A 59 -1.97 24.67 -3.44
CA ALA A 59 -2.11 23.38 -4.12
C ALA A 59 -3.14 22.45 -3.45
N PRO A 60 -3.87 21.65 -4.23
CA PRO A 60 -4.72 20.60 -3.69
C PRO A 60 -3.88 19.58 -2.89
N LEU A 61 -4.44 19.09 -1.77
CA LEU A 61 -3.82 17.99 -1.04
C LEU A 61 -3.96 16.70 -1.85
N GLU A 62 -2.86 16.23 -2.42
CA GLU A 62 -2.85 14.99 -3.20
C GLU A 62 -3.12 13.76 -2.31
N PRO A 63 -3.97 12.83 -2.78
CA PRO A 63 -4.18 11.55 -2.10
C PRO A 63 -2.96 10.65 -2.27
N MET A 64 -2.57 9.96 -1.19
CA MET A 64 -1.41 9.08 -1.20
C MET A 64 -1.79 7.63 -1.43
N THR A 65 -0.88 6.91 -2.08
CA THR A 65 -0.91 5.45 -2.18
C THR A 65 0.35 4.89 -1.54
N LEU A 66 0.18 3.93 -0.64
CA LEU A 66 1.24 3.34 0.16
C LEU A 66 1.35 1.85 -0.19
N LEU A 67 2.57 1.36 -0.23
CA LEU A 67 2.92 -0.03 -0.54
C LEU A 67 3.48 -0.67 0.72
N LEU A 68 2.76 -1.61 1.30
CA LEU A 68 3.18 -2.36 2.49
C LEU A 68 3.72 -3.73 2.06
N HIS A 69 4.81 -4.17 2.66
CA HIS A 69 5.17 -5.58 2.69
C HIS A 69 4.44 -6.25 3.87
N LYS A 70 3.24 -6.73 3.59
CA LYS A 70 2.39 -7.39 4.60
C LYS A 70 3.06 -8.67 5.10
N PRO A 71 3.21 -8.87 6.41
CA PRO A 71 3.57 -10.16 6.98
C PRO A 71 2.51 -11.24 6.71
N ALA A 72 2.89 -12.51 6.79
CA ALA A 72 1.93 -13.60 6.82
C ALA A 72 1.14 -13.60 8.13
N ASP A 73 -0.01 -14.29 8.14
CA ASP A 73 -0.89 -14.52 9.28
C ASP A 73 -1.45 -13.26 9.96
N VAL A 74 -1.45 -12.14 9.23
CA VAL A 74 -1.99 -10.86 9.69
C VAL A 74 -3.11 -10.40 8.75
N ASP A 75 -4.20 -9.89 9.32
CA ASP A 75 -5.30 -9.33 8.53
C ASP A 75 -4.89 -8.01 7.85
N VAL A 76 -5.45 -7.76 6.67
CA VAL A 76 -5.20 -6.51 5.93
C VAL A 76 -6.01 -5.38 6.55
N VAL A 77 -5.38 -4.66 7.48
CA VAL A 77 -5.98 -3.49 8.13
C VAL A 77 -5.08 -2.25 7.96
N PRO A 78 -5.66 -1.05 7.87
CA PRO A 78 -4.87 0.19 7.74
C PRO A 78 -3.88 0.44 8.87
N ALA A 79 -4.15 -0.09 10.06
CA ALA A 79 -3.25 0.03 11.22
C ALA A 79 -1.87 -0.64 11.04
N LEU A 80 -1.71 -1.49 10.01
CA LEU A 80 -0.39 -2.03 9.64
C LEU A 80 0.55 -0.94 9.10
N VAL A 81 -0.01 0.16 8.58
CA VAL A 81 0.75 1.29 8.03
C VAL A 81 0.94 2.33 9.14
N ALA A 82 1.91 2.08 10.02
CA ALA A 82 2.29 3.00 11.09
C ALA A 82 3.51 3.85 10.68
N ALA A 83 3.64 5.07 11.23
CA ALA A 83 4.72 6.00 10.89
C ALA A 83 6.12 5.39 11.12
N GLU A 84 6.26 4.63 12.21
CA GLU A 84 7.51 3.99 12.63
C GLU A 84 7.95 2.86 11.68
N ARG A 85 7.06 2.41 10.81
CA ARG A 85 7.31 1.37 9.80
C ARG A 85 7.56 1.92 8.41
N HIS A 86 7.67 3.24 8.28
CA HIS A 86 8.10 3.85 7.03
C HIS A 86 9.52 3.41 6.70
N TRP A 87 9.71 2.88 5.49
CA TRP A 87 11.02 2.37 5.09
C TRP A 87 12.03 3.51 4.94
N ALA A 88 13.16 3.41 5.64
CA ALA A 88 14.18 4.46 5.66
C ALA A 88 14.83 4.74 4.29
N GLU A 89 14.82 3.73 3.38
CA GLU A 89 15.34 3.86 2.02
C GLU A 89 14.24 4.21 0.99
N ASP A 90 13.09 4.73 1.45
CA ASP A 90 12.06 5.22 0.52
C ASP A 90 12.58 6.37 -0.31
N SER A 91 12.72 6.15 -1.62
CA SER A 91 13.24 7.10 -2.58
C SER A 91 12.18 8.03 -3.19
N SER A 92 10.95 8.00 -2.69
CA SER A 92 9.85 8.84 -3.23
C SER A 92 10.06 10.33 -3.07
N GLY A 93 10.90 10.75 -2.11
CA GLY A 93 11.09 12.16 -1.76
C GLY A 93 9.88 12.78 -1.04
N ILE A 94 8.85 12.00 -0.75
CA ILE A 94 7.63 12.47 -0.09
C ILE A 94 7.87 12.59 1.42
N ARG A 95 7.67 13.80 1.96
CA ARG A 95 7.69 14.00 3.42
C ARG A 95 6.52 13.28 4.06
N LEU A 96 6.79 12.48 5.08
CA LEU A 96 5.74 11.82 5.85
C LEU A 96 4.90 12.84 6.62
N LEU A 97 3.58 12.81 6.40
CA LEU A 97 2.59 13.59 7.16
C LEU A 97 1.54 12.65 7.75
N ARG A 98 1.01 13.01 8.92
CA ARG A 98 -0.03 12.22 9.62
C ARG A 98 -1.26 11.98 8.77
N ARG A 99 -1.64 12.95 7.91
CA ARG A 99 -2.78 12.81 6.99
C ARG A 99 -2.62 11.64 6.03
N HIS A 100 -1.39 11.28 5.63
CA HIS A 100 -1.11 10.18 4.70
C HIS A 100 -1.47 8.80 5.26
N LEU A 101 -1.52 8.68 6.59
CA LEU A 101 -1.85 7.44 7.29
C LEU A 101 -3.35 7.32 7.63
N ARG A 102 -4.16 8.33 7.28
CA ARG A 102 -5.59 8.35 7.57
C ARG A 102 -6.41 7.93 6.35
N LYS A 103 -7.60 7.37 6.57
CA LYS A 103 -8.58 7.02 5.51
C LYS A 103 -8.00 6.14 4.38
N LEU A 104 -7.03 5.31 4.71
CA LEU A 104 -6.44 4.34 3.79
C LEU A 104 -7.40 3.18 3.53
N LEU A 105 -7.54 2.80 2.25
CA LEU A 105 -8.33 1.65 1.83
C LEU A 105 -7.44 0.66 1.08
N PRO A 106 -7.55 -0.65 1.36
CA PRO A 106 -6.73 -1.65 0.70
C PRO A 106 -7.14 -1.83 -0.77
N LEU A 107 -6.15 -2.03 -1.63
CA LEU A 107 -6.33 -2.42 -3.04
C LEU A 107 -5.99 -3.90 -3.20
N LEU A 108 -6.89 -4.67 -3.84
CA LEU A 108 -6.71 -6.10 -4.09
C LEU A 108 -6.12 -6.83 -2.86
N PRO A 109 -6.88 -6.88 -1.75
CA PRO A 109 -6.35 -7.33 -0.47
C PRO A 109 -5.85 -8.77 -0.55
N LEU A 110 -4.70 -9.02 0.10
CA LEU A 110 -4.17 -10.36 0.32
C LEU A 110 -5.00 -11.09 1.37
N GLU A 111 -5.11 -12.41 1.25
CA GLU A 111 -5.61 -13.25 2.33
C GLU A 111 -4.68 -13.19 3.56
N ARG A 112 -5.22 -13.56 4.72
CA ARG A 112 -4.52 -13.47 6.01
C ARG A 112 -3.16 -14.18 5.98
N GLU A 113 -3.15 -15.42 5.49
CA GLU A 113 -1.97 -16.30 5.46
C GLU A 113 -0.92 -15.87 4.43
N ALA A 114 -1.31 -15.09 3.43
CA ALA A 114 -0.38 -14.62 2.42
C ALA A 114 0.44 -13.44 2.89
N SER A 115 1.68 -13.35 2.44
CA SER A 115 2.57 -12.21 2.66
C SER A 115 2.81 -11.41 1.37
N GLY A 116 3.55 -10.33 1.48
CA GLY A 116 4.07 -9.59 0.34
C GLY A 116 3.38 -8.27 0.06
N LEU A 117 3.40 -7.84 -1.19
CA LEU A 117 2.97 -6.50 -1.60
C LEU A 117 1.48 -6.26 -1.37
N GLN A 118 1.15 -5.35 -0.47
CA GLN A 118 -0.21 -4.92 -0.15
C GLN A 118 -0.33 -3.41 -0.27
N PRO A 119 -0.95 -2.90 -1.34
CA PRO A 119 -1.19 -1.47 -1.46
C PRO A 119 -2.39 -1.00 -0.63
N PHE A 120 -2.29 0.25 -0.14
CA PHE A 120 -3.37 1.04 0.44
C PHE A 120 -3.43 2.39 -0.27
N THR A 121 -4.62 2.94 -0.44
CA THR A 121 -4.79 4.23 -1.12
C THR A 121 -5.82 5.12 -0.43
N GLN A 122 -5.62 6.44 -0.56
CA GLN A 122 -6.60 7.48 -0.28
C GLN A 122 -7.31 7.93 -1.54
N ASP A 123 -6.79 7.55 -2.74
CA ASP A 123 -7.34 7.97 -4.02
C ASP A 123 -8.60 7.16 -4.38
N GLY A 124 -9.76 7.81 -4.27
CA GLY A 124 -11.04 7.21 -4.63
C GLY A 124 -11.16 6.85 -6.12
N ARG A 125 -10.47 7.57 -7.02
CA ARG A 125 -10.46 7.26 -8.46
C ARG A 125 -9.67 6.00 -8.73
N LEU A 126 -8.51 5.86 -8.09
CA LEU A 126 -7.70 4.64 -8.19
C LEU A 126 -8.45 3.44 -7.60
N LEU A 127 -9.10 3.62 -6.44
CA LEU A 127 -9.89 2.58 -5.79
C LEU A 127 -11.04 2.10 -6.70
N HIS A 128 -11.78 3.03 -7.31
CA HIS A 128 -12.87 2.71 -8.24
C HIS A 128 -12.35 1.94 -9.46
N ARG A 129 -11.30 2.46 -10.13
CA ARG A 129 -10.68 1.77 -11.28
C ARG A 129 -10.21 0.36 -10.93
N VAL A 130 -9.56 0.16 -9.79
CA VAL A 130 -9.09 -1.17 -9.37
C VAL A 130 -10.25 -2.11 -9.03
N ARG A 131 -11.36 -1.61 -8.53
CA ARG A 131 -12.57 -2.43 -8.31
C ARG A 131 -13.19 -2.92 -9.61
N GLU A 132 -13.19 -2.11 -10.66
CA GLU A 132 -13.77 -2.47 -11.96
C GLU A 132 -12.79 -3.29 -12.82
N GLU A 133 -11.52 -2.95 -12.82
CA GLU A 133 -10.52 -3.52 -13.73
C GLU A 133 -9.52 -4.47 -13.03
N GLY A 134 -9.61 -4.61 -11.71
CA GLY A 134 -8.63 -5.37 -10.90
C GLY A 134 -8.45 -6.81 -11.35
N ALA A 135 -9.51 -7.44 -11.87
CA ALA A 135 -9.43 -8.77 -12.46
C ALA A 135 -8.50 -8.85 -13.70
N ARG A 136 -8.17 -7.71 -14.32
CA ARG A 136 -7.25 -7.64 -15.46
C ARG A 136 -5.81 -7.39 -15.05
N ILE A 137 -5.59 -6.95 -13.81
CA ILE A 137 -4.25 -6.65 -13.27
C ILE A 137 -3.54 -7.98 -13.00
N GLU A 138 -2.40 -8.17 -13.65
CA GLU A 138 -1.56 -9.34 -13.43
C GLU A 138 -0.85 -9.21 -12.08
N GLN A 139 -0.85 -10.30 -11.33
CA GLN A 139 -0.19 -10.43 -10.04
C GLN A 139 0.87 -11.53 -10.11
N GLU A 140 2.03 -11.31 -9.50
CA GLU A 140 3.02 -12.37 -9.37
C GLU A 140 3.13 -12.83 -7.92
N PHE A 141 3.13 -14.16 -7.77
CA PHE A 141 3.29 -14.81 -6.48
C PHE A 141 4.45 -15.79 -6.51
N ILE A 142 5.17 -15.86 -5.41
CA ILE A 142 6.03 -17.00 -5.07
C ILE A 142 5.24 -17.86 -4.10
N VAL A 143 5.09 -19.12 -4.46
CA VAL A 143 4.36 -20.13 -3.67
C VAL A 143 5.35 -21.21 -3.28
N GLU A 144 5.64 -21.31 -2.00
CA GLU A 144 6.49 -22.38 -1.46
C GLU A 144 5.63 -23.62 -1.23
N VAL A 145 6.10 -24.75 -1.73
CA VAL A 145 5.34 -25.99 -1.74
C VAL A 145 6.20 -27.16 -1.28
N GLU A 146 5.52 -28.19 -0.81
CA GLU A 146 6.08 -29.51 -0.58
C GLU A 146 5.25 -30.58 -1.29
N GLY A 147 5.83 -31.77 -1.49
CA GLY A 147 5.23 -32.88 -2.21
C GLY A 147 5.84 -33.11 -3.59
N SER A 148 5.23 -33.98 -4.36
CA SER A 148 5.69 -34.29 -5.71
C SER A 148 4.61 -33.87 -6.71
N VAL A 149 5.01 -33.09 -7.70
CA VAL A 149 4.09 -32.65 -8.74
C VAL A 149 3.70 -33.84 -9.62
N ALA A 150 2.40 -34.04 -9.83
CA ALA A 150 1.87 -35.08 -10.72
C ALA A 150 2.33 -34.85 -12.17
N ALA A 151 2.34 -35.94 -12.97
CA ALA A 151 2.63 -35.87 -14.39
C ALA A 151 1.78 -34.77 -15.08
N TYR A 152 2.41 -33.93 -15.90
CA TYR A 152 1.78 -32.77 -16.54
C TYR A 152 1.23 -31.71 -15.55
N GLY A 153 1.62 -31.74 -14.28
CA GLY A 153 1.07 -30.86 -13.24
C GLY A 153 1.27 -29.36 -13.54
N LEU A 154 2.44 -28.95 -14.05
CA LEU A 154 2.66 -27.54 -14.45
C LEU A 154 1.72 -27.11 -15.59
N HIS A 155 1.48 -28.01 -16.55
CA HIS A 155 0.53 -27.74 -17.63
C HIS A 155 -0.89 -27.58 -17.07
N ARG A 156 -1.31 -28.44 -16.13
CA ARG A 156 -2.61 -28.34 -15.45
C ARG A 156 -2.74 -27.05 -14.63
N LEU A 157 -1.68 -26.62 -13.96
CA LEU A 157 -1.66 -25.36 -13.22
C LEU A 157 -1.84 -24.14 -14.14
N SER A 158 -1.27 -24.22 -15.36
CA SER A 158 -1.36 -23.11 -16.31
C SER A 158 -2.67 -23.06 -17.11
N HIS A 159 -3.42 -24.18 -17.22
CA HIS A 159 -4.68 -24.27 -17.99
C HIS A 159 -5.62 -25.34 -17.41
N GLY A 160 -6.92 -25.17 -17.67
CA GLY A 160 -7.92 -26.23 -17.54
C GLY A 160 -8.37 -26.55 -16.12
N LEU A 161 -8.03 -25.73 -15.14
CA LEU A 161 -8.59 -25.84 -13.79
C LEU A 161 -9.85 -24.98 -13.66
N SER A 162 -10.76 -25.41 -12.76
CA SER A 162 -11.94 -24.64 -12.40
C SER A 162 -12.01 -24.52 -10.88
N PHE A 163 -12.12 -23.30 -10.38
CA PHE A 163 -12.20 -23.00 -8.95
C PHE A 163 -13.59 -22.42 -8.63
N GLU A 164 -14.27 -22.96 -7.62
CA GLU A 164 -15.63 -22.52 -7.23
C GLU A 164 -16.61 -22.45 -8.41
N GLY A 165 -16.59 -23.46 -9.29
CA GLY A 165 -17.48 -23.55 -10.45
C GLY A 165 -17.10 -22.62 -11.62
N ARG A 166 -15.98 -21.88 -11.56
CA ARG A 166 -15.50 -21.00 -12.63
C ARG A 166 -14.25 -21.58 -13.27
N VAL A 167 -14.24 -21.62 -14.59
CA VAL A 167 -13.03 -21.94 -15.36
C VAL A 167 -12.01 -20.81 -15.13
N LEU A 168 -10.81 -21.19 -14.69
CA LEU A 168 -9.73 -20.24 -14.47
C LEU A 168 -9.10 -19.82 -15.80
N ALA A 169 -8.82 -18.54 -15.94
CA ALA A 169 -8.05 -18.03 -17.06
C ALA A 169 -6.65 -18.65 -17.07
N PRO A 170 -6.05 -18.87 -18.25
CA PRO A 170 -4.67 -19.33 -18.36
C PRO A 170 -3.72 -18.40 -17.60
N CYS A 171 -2.74 -18.99 -16.91
CA CYS A 171 -1.70 -18.28 -16.20
C CYS A 171 -0.32 -18.84 -16.49
N LYS A 172 0.74 -18.08 -16.18
CA LYS A 172 2.11 -18.57 -16.31
C LYS A 172 2.54 -19.15 -14.97
N VAL A 173 3.04 -20.39 -15.00
CA VAL A 173 3.58 -21.08 -13.83
C VAL A 173 4.93 -21.68 -14.19
N SER A 174 5.93 -21.48 -13.35
CA SER A 174 7.26 -22.07 -13.53
C SER A 174 7.89 -22.35 -12.17
N TRP A 175 8.78 -23.31 -12.13
CA TRP A 175 9.64 -23.52 -10.99
C TRP A 175 10.66 -22.37 -10.89
N GLN A 176 10.79 -21.76 -9.72
CA GLN A 176 11.87 -20.83 -9.42
C GLN A 176 13.08 -21.57 -8.83
N ASN A 177 12.79 -22.61 -8.07
CA ASN A 177 13.76 -23.60 -7.53
C ASN A 177 12.99 -24.89 -7.20
N GLU A 178 13.60 -25.82 -6.49
CA GLU A 178 13.04 -27.15 -6.18
C GLU A 178 11.75 -27.10 -5.31
N THR A 179 11.54 -26.04 -4.53
CA THR A 179 10.41 -25.92 -3.58
C THR A 179 9.52 -24.72 -3.86
N ARG A 180 9.81 -23.88 -4.85
CA ARG A 180 9.08 -22.63 -5.08
C ARG A 180 8.59 -22.52 -6.51
N LEU A 181 7.28 -22.34 -6.63
CA LEU A 181 6.62 -22.00 -7.88
C LEU A 181 6.44 -20.48 -7.99
N ARG A 182 6.67 -19.94 -9.18
CA ARG A 182 6.31 -18.57 -9.54
C ARG A 182 5.07 -18.60 -10.41
N PHE A 183 4.02 -17.90 -9.96
CA PHE A 183 2.79 -17.69 -10.70
C PHE A 183 2.74 -16.25 -11.22
N ALA A 184 2.41 -16.07 -12.51
CA ALA A 184 1.93 -14.78 -13.03
C ALA A 184 0.48 -15.00 -13.49
N ILE A 185 -0.46 -14.45 -12.73
CA ILE A 185 -1.86 -14.81 -12.76
C ILE A 185 -2.75 -13.57 -12.57
N LYS A 186 -3.95 -13.59 -13.12
CA LYS A 186 -4.98 -12.56 -13.00
C LYS A 186 -6.18 -13.10 -12.25
N ASP A 187 -7.00 -12.20 -11.70
CA ASP A 187 -8.27 -12.53 -11.00
C ASP A 187 -8.10 -13.59 -9.92
N VAL A 188 -7.10 -13.39 -9.05
CA VAL A 188 -6.81 -14.33 -7.95
C VAL A 188 -7.81 -14.13 -6.81
N ARG A 189 -8.44 -15.23 -6.40
CA ARG A 189 -9.35 -15.28 -5.27
C ARG A 189 -8.68 -15.89 -4.04
N PRO A 190 -9.18 -15.58 -2.85
CA PRO A 190 -8.71 -16.22 -1.63
C PRO A 190 -8.75 -17.75 -1.73
N GLY A 191 -7.67 -18.42 -1.27
CA GLY A 191 -7.54 -19.88 -1.33
C GLY A 191 -7.25 -20.49 -2.71
N GLN A 192 -7.39 -19.72 -3.81
CA GLN A 192 -7.26 -20.25 -5.18
C GLN A 192 -5.89 -20.88 -5.45
N LEU A 193 -4.78 -20.22 -5.10
CA LEU A 193 -3.43 -20.76 -5.35
C LEU A 193 -3.20 -22.05 -4.57
N ARG A 194 -3.66 -22.12 -3.32
CA ARG A 194 -3.58 -23.30 -2.48
C ARG A 194 -4.37 -24.46 -3.07
N TRP A 195 -5.59 -24.17 -3.53
CA TRP A 195 -6.42 -25.17 -4.19
C TRP A 195 -5.80 -25.65 -5.50
N MET A 196 -5.28 -24.76 -6.35
CA MET A 196 -4.60 -25.12 -7.62
C MET A 196 -3.43 -26.07 -7.36
N CYS A 197 -2.57 -25.77 -6.40
CA CYS A 197 -1.43 -26.61 -6.05
C CYS A 197 -1.89 -28.00 -5.56
N ALA A 198 -2.93 -28.06 -4.75
CA ALA A 198 -3.50 -29.34 -4.28
C ALA A 198 -3.99 -30.22 -5.43
N GLN A 199 -4.52 -29.65 -6.53
CA GLN A 199 -4.98 -30.41 -7.71
C GLN A 199 -3.85 -31.15 -8.44
N VAL A 200 -2.61 -30.83 -8.15
CA VAL A 200 -1.42 -31.44 -8.78
C VAL A 200 -0.52 -32.16 -7.77
N GLY A 201 -1.01 -32.41 -6.53
CA GLY A 201 -0.31 -33.15 -5.51
C GLY A 201 0.66 -32.33 -4.66
N LEU A 202 0.57 -31.00 -4.70
CA LEU A 202 1.43 -30.11 -3.94
C LEU A 202 0.68 -29.49 -2.75
N ARG A 203 1.33 -29.42 -1.59
CA ARG A 203 0.87 -28.71 -0.41
C ARG A 203 1.57 -27.36 -0.31
N VAL A 204 0.80 -26.28 -0.24
CA VAL A 204 1.36 -24.92 -0.08
C VAL A 204 1.78 -24.69 1.37
N LEU A 205 3.02 -24.26 1.55
CA LEU A 205 3.60 -23.85 2.83
C LEU A 205 3.50 -22.35 3.04
N SER A 206 3.78 -21.56 2.00
CA SER A 206 3.68 -20.09 2.06
C SER A 206 3.30 -19.51 0.70
N THR A 207 2.68 -18.34 0.72
CA THR A 207 2.33 -17.56 -0.48
C THR A 207 2.79 -16.12 -0.29
N LYS A 208 3.56 -15.60 -1.24
CA LYS A 208 4.07 -14.22 -1.20
C LYS A 208 3.81 -13.50 -2.51
N ARG A 209 3.03 -12.40 -2.47
CA ARG A 209 2.85 -11.54 -3.65
C ARG A 209 4.06 -10.64 -3.83
N ILE A 210 4.77 -10.81 -4.94
CA ILE A 210 6.00 -10.08 -5.25
C ILE A 210 5.80 -8.95 -6.25
N ARG A 211 4.67 -8.91 -6.97
CA ARG A 211 4.33 -7.85 -7.93
C ARG A 211 2.82 -7.71 -8.09
N LEU A 212 2.38 -6.50 -8.32
CA LEU A 212 1.00 -6.15 -8.69
C LEU A 212 1.04 -5.18 -9.87
N GLY A 213 0.49 -5.58 -11.02
CA GLY A 213 0.64 -4.83 -12.26
C GLY A 213 2.12 -4.64 -12.61
N ARG A 214 2.56 -3.39 -12.67
CA ARG A 214 3.97 -3.02 -12.91
C ARG A 214 4.76 -2.76 -11.62
N VAL A 215 4.10 -2.74 -10.47
CA VAL A 215 4.69 -2.35 -9.18
C VAL A 215 5.27 -3.58 -8.48
N PRO A 216 6.60 -3.68 -8.32
CA PRO A 216 7.23 -4.78 -7.62
C PRO A 216 7.30 -4.52 -6.10
N LEU A 217 7.34 -5.60 -5.33
CA LEU A 217 7.71 -5.55 -3.91
C LEU A 217 9.15 -5.05 -3.72
N ALA A 218 10.02 -5.42 -4.65
CA ALA A 218 11.45 -5.11 -4.65
C ALA A 218 12.14 -5.49 -3.32
N LYS A 219 12.94 -4.58 -2.76
CA LYS A 219 13.68 -4.77 -1.50
C LYS A 219 12.93 -4.29 -0.26
N LEU A 220 11.64 -3.94 -0.38
CA LEU A 220 10.86 -3.44 0.75
C LEU A 220 10.88 -4.48 1.89
N PRO A 221 11.40 -4.17 3.08
CA PRO A 221 11.47 -5.11 4.19
C PRO A 221 10.08 -5.51 4.67
N GLU A 222 9.98 -6.68 5.29
CA GLU A 222 8.72 -7.16 5.86
C GLU A 222 8.23 -6.22 6.98
N ALA A 223 6.94 -6.03 7.06
CA ALA A 223 6.25 -5.09 7.95
C ALA A 223 6.61 -3.62 7.72
N CYS A 224 7.43 -3.27 6.73
CA CYS A 224 7.69 -1.89 6.33
C CYS A 224 6.80 -1.47 5.16
N TRP A 225 6.65 -0.17 4.99
CA TRP A 225 5.92 0.41 3.87
C TRP A 225 6.69 1.59 3.25
N ARG A 226 6.42 1.86 1.97
CA ARG A 226 6.91 3.02 1.22
C ARG A 226 5.77 3.70 0.46
N TYR A 227 5.99 4.90 -0.01
CA TYR A 227 5.08 5.52 -0.97
C TYR A 227 5.14 4.85 -2.33
N LEU A 228 4.03 4.92 -3.07
CA LEU A 228 4.01 4.66 -4.51
C LEU A 228 4.51 5.93 -5.21
N PRO A 229 5.67 5.91 -5.88
CA PRO A 229 6.18 7.07 -6.61
C PRO A 229 5.24 7.47 -7.75
N SER A 230 5.24 8.74 -8.13
CA SER A 230 4.37 9.29 -9.19
C SER A 230 4.54 8.63 -10.56
N GLY A 231 5.66 7.96 -10.82
CA GLY A 231 5.92 7.21 -12.05
C GLY A 231 5.46 5.75 -12.06
N GLU A 232 5.15 5.16 -10.90
CA GLU A 232 4.69 3.78 -10.77
C GLU A 232 3.16 3.69 -10.89
N ARG A 233 2.65 2.66 -11.61
CA ARG A 233 1.20 2.41 -11.80
C ARG A 233 0.92 0.91 -11.78
N PHE A 234 -0.26 0.55 -11.28
CA PHE A 234 -0.79 -0.81 -11.32
C PHE A 234 -1.32 -1.19 -12.69
#